data_9b4a371c1f2ca8edf658caeb1e72719d
#
_entry.id   9b4a371c1f2ca8edf658caeb1e72719d
#
_cell.length_a   1.000
_cell.length_b   1.000
_cell.length_c   1.000
_cell.angle_alpha   90.00
_cell.angle_beta   90.00
_cell.angle_gamma   90.00
#
_symmetry.space_group_name_H-M   'P 1'
#
loop_
_entity.id
_entity.type
_entity.pdbx_description
1 polymer ?
#
loop_
_entity_poly.entity_id
_entity_poly.type
_entity_poly.pdbx_seq_one_letter_code
_entity_poly.pdbx_strand_id
1 'polypeptide(L)'
;MKKYILSIFCIICLLSSINVYGQTLFEKGMQEFKEENYEEALQYFLEARTLEPKSSTVAFYLGLTYKLTENYKAAVPYLRDAVTFTPRVKEALVELIDALYQTDNLKEAKEWIEVGEKEEIQPARIQFLKGLILSKEGKYMEAVTAFEKAKSLDPSMAQVAEFQIAGALTKEGKLKEAQKRFKSTITLDPTTDMATYAKDYEKMIAEKIERERPWRFSIGLNYKYDSNVVAKGTGPIADAISGSEDSAINLSMRIGYTFPFSFKTPYNLSFQYSLFAEKYFPKQYERADGTIGNLNEYNNMSNVFSLIPGYNFEKWSLSFPMTYIYNSLQGDKGNSFLGEPTTWWNTTRYMEQYGITPTARFMVTKNSVGEVSFGIAQKRYFETLLHPEPFTSDENRNATMMNSSLGWTYFFKEGKGIFGLKYTYGKEEADGRNWSIDYENRFNMTFLYPLYDFIKKPIKFLASADIAFTQYKFDNAFFDTKRRNDTYYLSGGFIYEGFMDDLVKGKNKEGFVYELFKNTDLVAQYTYIRDRCNIKIYDYKRELITVGFEYKF
;
A
#
# COMPACT_ATOMS: atom_id res chain seq x y z
N MET A 1 -45.07 -11.13 -81.45
CA MET A 1 -45.45 -10.38 -80.25
C MET A 1 -45.99 -11.26 -79.11
N LYS A 2 -46.98 -12.14 -79.31
CA LYS A 2 -47.56 -12.98 -78.22
C LYS A 2 -46.57 -13.87 -77.44
N LYS A 3 -45.56 -14.44 -78.13
CA LYS A 3 -44.52 -15.30 -77.43
C LYS A 3 -43.62 -14.49 -76.52
N TYR A 4 -43.28 -13.25 -76.82
CA TYR A 4 -42.44 -12.40 -75.95
C TYR A 4 -43.22 -11.87 -74.73
N ILE A 5 -44.52 -11.59 -74.88
CA ILE A 5 -45.39 -11.15 -73.78
C ILE A 5 -45.54 -12.27 -72.77
N LEU A 6 -45.72 -13.53 -73.22
CA LEU A 6 -45.82 -14.69 -72.32
C LEU A 6 -44.48 -14.95 -71.56
N SER A 7 -43.32 -14.81 -72.21
CA SER A 7 -42.02 -14.92 -71.61
C SER A 7 -41.75 -13.81 -70.55
N ILE A 8 -42.14 -12.57 -70.86
CA ILE A 8 -42.02 -11.44 -69.94
C ILE A 8 -42.95 -11.65 -68.71
N PHE A 9 -44.18 -12.15 -68.94
CA PHE A 9 -45.13 -12.45 -67.86
C PHE A 9 -44.62 -13.60 -66.96
N CYS A 10 -44.06 -14.67 -67.56
CA CYS A 10 -43.42 -15.77 -66.76
C CYS A 10 -42.21 -15.28 -65.98
N ILE A 11 -41.39 -14.38 -66.53
CA ILE A 11 -40.26 -13.78 -65.83
C ILE A 11 -40.74 -12.90 -64.63
N ILE A 12 -41.82 -12.11 -64.87
CA ILE A 12 -42.41 -11.29 -63.77
C ILE A 12 -43.02 -12.17 -62.68
N CYS A 13 -43.73 -13.26 -63.05
CA CYS A 13 -44.27 -14.23 -62.07
C CYS A 13 -43.19 -14.98 -61.34
N LEU A 14 -42.07 -15.36 -61.97
CA LEU A 14 -40.92 -15.95 -61.30
C LEU A 14 -40.22 -14.98 -60.36
N LEU A 15 -40.03 -13.74 -60.73
CA LEU A 15 -39.48 -12.69 -59.92
C LEU A 15 -40.36 -12.36 -58.71
N SER A 16 -41.69 -12.34 -58.90
CA SER A 16 -42.65 -12.13 -57.80
C SER A 16 -42.69 -13.32 -56.82
N SER A 17 -42.58 -14.57 -57.30
CA SER A 17 -42.53 -15.76 -56.46
C SER A 17 -41.24 -15.85 -55.65
N ILE A 18 -40.11 -15.40 -56.18
CA ILE A 18 -38.84 -15.34 -55.45
C ILE A 18 -38.92 -14.30 -54.32
N ASN A 19 -39.48 -13.12 -54.58
CA ASN A 19 -39.67 -12.10 -53.54
C ASN A 19 -40.61 -12.56 -52.40
N VAL A 20 -41.71 -13.23 -52.72
CA VAL A 20 -42.63 -13.78 -51.71
C VAL A 20 -41.96 -14.89 -50.89
N TYR A 21 -41.14 -15.74 -51.50
CA TYR A 21 -40.43 -16.80 -50.78
C TYR A 21 -39.30 -16.25 -49.89
N GLY A 22 -38.56 -15.25 -50.35
CA GLY A 22 -37.58 -14.53 -49.58
C GLY A 22 -38.18 -13.84 -48.34
N GLN A 23 -39.33 -13.20 -48.48
CA GLN A 23 -40.05 -12.55 -47.42
C GLN A 23 -40.57 -13.56 -46.37
N THR A 24 -41.01 -14.75 -46.77
CA THR A 24 -41.41 -15.83 -45.84
C THR A 24 -40.24 -16.40 -45.04
N LEU A 25 -39.04 -16.52 -45.62
CA LEU A 25 -37.83 -16.94 -44.94
C LEU A 25 -37.35 -15.90 -43.93
N PHE A 26 -37.41 -14.63 -44.28
CA PHE A 26 -37.09 -13.54 -43.37
C PHE A 26 -38.03 -13.51 -42.14
N GLU A 27 -39.36 -13.70 -42.37
CA GLU A 27 -40.34 -13.76 -41.29
C GLU A 27 -40.08 -14.93 -40.34
N LYS A 28 -39.70 -16.13 -40.83
CA LYS A 28 -39.29 -17.26 -40.00
C LYS A 28 -38.03 -16.93 -39.21
N GLY A 29 -37.01 -16.38 -39.85
CA GLY A 29 -35.81 -15.94 -39.18
C GLY A 29 -36.07 -14.93 -38.05
N MET A 30 -37.04 -14.00 -38.29
CA MET A 30 -37.49 -13.04 -37.29
C MET A 30 -38.22 -13.68 -36.09
N GLN A 31 -38.95 -14.76 -36.34
CA GLN A 31 -39.59 -15.51 -35.27
C GLN A 31 -38.54 -16.17 -34.38
N GLU A 32 -37.61 -16.94 -34.97
CA GLU A 32 -36.50 -17.58 -34.22
C GLU A 32 -35.65 -16.55 -33.50
N PHE A 33 -35.37 -15.41 -34.12
CA PHE A 33 -34.64 -14.29 -33.53
C PHE A 33 -35.35 -13.74 -32.26
N LYS A 34 -36.68 -13.61 -32.30
CA LYS A 34 -37.48 -13.16 -31.12
C LYS A 34 -37.52 -14.18 -30.03
N GLU A 35 -37.43 -15.46 -30.38
CA GLU A 35 -37.38 -16.60 -29.42
C GLU A 35 -35.94 -16.85 -28.91
N GLU A 36 -34.98 -15.97 -29.30
CA GLU A 36 -33.55 -16.05 -28.94
C GLU A 36 -32.83 -17.30 -29.50
N ASN A 37 -33.42 -18.00 -30.45
CA ASN A 37 -32.85 -19.13 -31.18
C ASN A 37 -31.93 -18.61 -32.29
N TYR A 38 -30.82 -18.01 -31.93
CA TYR A 38 -29.96 -17.25 -32.86
C TYR A 38 -29.30 -18.14 -33.93
N GLU A 39 -29.02 -19.39 -33.66
CA GLU A 39 -28.42 -20.32 -34.64
C GLU A 39 -29.41 -20.66 -35.77
N GLU A 40 -30.66 -20.92 -35.42
CA GLU A 40 -31.75 -21.16 -36.36
C GLU A 40 -32.12 -19.88 -37.13
N ALA A 41 -32.19 -18.74 -36.42
CA ALA A 41 -32.41 -17.46 -37.09
C ALA A 41 -31.34 -17.16 -38.14
N LEU A 42 -30.08 -17.50 -37.82
CA LEU A 42 -28.93 -17.30 -38.73
C LEU A 42 -29.12 -18.09 -40.05
N GLN A 43 -29.58 -19.35 -39.95
CA GLN A 43 -29.84 -20.16 -41.15
C GLN A 43 -30.89 -19.52 -42.04
N TYR A 44 -32.05 -19.15 -41.48
CA TYR A 44 -33.10 -18.51 -42.23
C TYR A 44 -32.68 -17.15 -42.83
N PHE A 45 -31.92 -16.34 -42.12
CA PHE A 45 -31.44 -15.06 -42.63
C PHE A 45 -30.36 -15.24 -43.70
N LEU A 46 -29.51 -16.26 -43.64
CA LEU A 46 -28.57 -16.60 -44.70
C LEU A 46 -29.29 -17.03 -45.99
N GLU A 47 -30.32 -17.88 -45.90
CA GLU A 47 -31.14 -18.27 -47.03
C GLU A 47 -31.91 -17.06 -47.62
N ALA A 48 -32.53 -16.22 -46.78
CA ALA A 48 -33.16 -14.99 -47.21
C ALA A 48 -32.18 -14.06 -47.94
N ARG A 49 -30.92 -13.99 -47.45
CA ARG A 49 -29.85 -13.19 -48.08
C ARG A 49 -29.47 -13.67 -49.46
N THR A 50 -29.54 -14.98 -49.71
CA THR A 50 -29.28 -15.51 -51.07
C THR A 50 -30.36 -15.12 -52.08
N LEU A 51 -31.61 -14.98 -51.60
CA LEU A 51 -32.74 -14.57 -52.46
C LEU A 51 -32.81 -13.06 -52.64
N GLU A 52 -32.45 -12.31 -51.57
CA GLU A 52 -32.48 -10.86 -51.54
C GLU A 52 -31.08 -10.26 -51.24
N PRO A 53 -30.12 -10.38 -52.19
CA PRO A 53 -28.72 -10.01 -51.92
C PRO A 53 -28.49 -8.52 -51.61
N LYS A 54 -29.42 -7.65 -51.95
CA LYS A 54 -29.32 -6.19 -51.69
C LYS A 54 -30.30 -5.68 -50.64
N SER A 55 -30.97 -6.56 -49.91
CA SER A 55 -31.87 -6.18 -48.84
C SER A 55 -31.05 -5.70 -47.62
N SER A 56 -31.15 -4.42 -47.30
CA SER A 56 -30.50 -3.82 -46.13
C SER A 56 -31.07 -4.36 -44.83
N THR A 57 -32.37 -4.67 -44.82
CA THR A 57 -33.06 -5.24 -43.63
C THR A 57 -32.56 -6.64 -43.32
N VAL A 58 -32.47 -7.53 -44.32
CA VAL A 58 -31.92 -8.87 -44.17
C VAL A 58 -30.47 -8.78 -43.71
N ALA A 59 -29.68 -7.89 -44.32
CA ALA A 59 -28.28 -7.66 -43.91
C ALA A 59 -28.18 -7.20 -42.47
N PHE A 60 -29.05 -6.31 -42.01
CA PHE A 60 -29.07 -5.81 -40.63
C PHE A 60 -29.30 -6.94 -39.62
N TYR A 61 -30.38 -7.70 -39.80
CA TYR A 61 -30.71 -8.78 -38.86
C TYR A 61 -29.67 -9.90 -38.90
N LEU A 62 -29.11 -10.22 -40.06
CA LEU A 62 -28.01 -11.17 -40.17
C LEU A 62 -26.78 -10.72 -39.41
N GLY A 63 -26.37 -9.46 -39.58
CA GLY A 63 -25.27 -8.86 -38.88
C GLY A 63 -25.52 -8.75 -37.37
N LEU A 64 -26.74 -8.41 -36.95
CA LEU A 64 -27.13 -8.33 -35.56
C LEU A 64 -27.12 -9.72 -34.89
N THR A 65 -27.60 -10.77 -35.59
CA THR A 65 -27.56 -12.16 -35.09
C THR A 65 -26.12 -12.65 -34.91
N TYR A 66 -25.21 -12.39 -35.88
CA TYR A 66 -23.78 -12.69 -35.72
C TYR A 66 -23.17 -11.95 -34.53
N LYS A 67 -23.58 -10.71 -34.28
CA LYS A 67 -23.12 -9.94 -33.13
C LYS A 67 -23.59 -10.55 -31.82
N LEU A 68 -24.88 -10.97 -31.74
CA LEU A 68 -25.46 -11.61 -30.53
C LEU A 68 -24.85 -12.98 -30.24
N THR A 69 -24.35 -13.67 -31.26
CA THR A 69 -23.54 -14.91 -31.10
C THR A 69 -22.04 -14.63 -30.92
N GLU A 70 -21.68 -13.40 -30.60
CA GLU A 70 -20.30 -12.92 -30.39
C GLU A 70 -19.36 -13.07 -31.59
N ASN A 71 -19.88 -13.39 -32.78
CA ASN A 71 -19.10 -13.49 -34.00
C ASN A 71 -18.98 -12.12 -34.70
N TYR A 72 -18.32 -11.19 -34.06
CA TYR A 72 -18.15 -9.80 -34.52
C TYR A 72 -17.50 -9.70 -35.89
N LYS A 73 -16.53 -10.59 -36.22
CA LYS A 73 -15.88 -10.61 -37.54
C LYS A 73 -16.85 -10.89 -38.66
N ALA A 74 -17.76 -11.84 -38.47
CA ALA A 74 -18.79 -12.15 -39.43
C ALA A 74 -19.90 -11.07 -39.49
N ALA A 75 -20.17 -10.39 -38.38
CA ALA A 75 -21.17 -9.32 -38.31
C ALA A 75 -20.81 -8.10 -39.15
N VAL A 76 -19.53 -7.68 -39.16
CA VAL A 76 -19.05 -6.43 -39.81
C VAL A 76 -19.48 -6.30 -41.26
N PRO A 77 -19.26 -7.26 -42.19
CA PRO A 77 -19.62 -7.10 -43.58
C PRO A 77 -21.15 -6.90 -43.78
N TYR A 78 -21.97 -7.63 -43.02
CA TYR A 78 -23.42 -7.53 -43.12
C TYR A 78 -23.95 -6.20 -42.54
N LEU A 79 -23.43 -5.76 -41.42
CA LEU A 79 -23.79 -4.46 -40.84
C LEU A 79 -23.35 -3.30 -41.77
N ARG A 80 -22.21 -3.44 -42.45
CA ARG A 80 -21.74 -2.47 -43.43
C ARG A 80 -22.70 -2.42 -44.64
N ASP A 81 -23.16 -3.56 -45.14
CA ASP A 81 -24.16 -3.63 -46.20
C ASP A 81 -25.47 -2.95 -45.77
N ALA A 82 -25.91 -3.18 -44.53
CA ALA A 82 -27.13 -2.58 -44.00
C ALA A 82 -27.10 -1.05 -43.94
N VAL A 83 -25.94 -0.45 -43.69
CA VAL A 83 -25.78 1.03 -43.69
C VAL A 83 -25.47 1.62 -45.05
N THR A 84 -25.12 0.80 -46.06
CA THR A 84 -24.75 1.28 -47.39
C THR A 84 -25.84 1.05 -48.47
N PHE A 85 -26.67 0.01 -48.32
CA PHE A 85 -27.74 -0.31 -49.25
C PHE A 85 -28.93 0.65 -49.13
N THR A 86 -29.76 0.68 -50.15
CA THR A 86 -30.97 1.52 -50.20
C THR A 86 -32.22 0.62 -50.21
N PRO A 87 -33.19 0.83 -49.31
CA PRO A 87 -33.23 1.82 -48.23
C PRO A 87 -32.24 1.52 -47.12
N ARG A 88 -31.63 2.55 -46.54
CA ARG A 88 -30.62 2.45 -45.53
C ARG A 88 -31.22 2.16 -44.13
N VAL A 89 -30.63 1.23 -43.37
CA VAL A 89 -31.00 0.97 -41.98
C VAL A 89 -30.09 1.78 -41.04
N LYS A 90 -30.60 2.93 -40.55
CA LYS A 90 -29.80 3.87 -39.75
C LYS A 90 -29.34 3.25 -38.40
N GLU A 91 -30.15 2.41 -37.81
CA GLU A 91 -29.86 1.71 -36.56
C GLU A 91 -28.64 0.78 -36.68
N ALA A 92 -28.40 0.25 -37.87
CA ALA A 92 -27.24 -0.61 -38.13
C ALA A 92 -25.90 0.10 -37.95
N LEU A 93 -25.85 1.45 -38.02
CA LEU A 93 -24.63 2.22 -37.88
C LEU A 93 -23.98 2.03 -36.49
N VAL A 94 -24.76 2.10 -35.44
CA VAL A 94 -24.25 1.95 -34.06
C VAL A 94 -23.77 0.53 -33.84
N GLU A 95 -24.50 -0.46 -34.37
CA GLU A 95 -24.11 -1.87 -34.26
C GLU A 95 -22.84 -2.18 -35.08
N LEU A 96 -22.64 -1.52 -36.24
CA LEU A 96 -21.42 -1.62 -37.00
C LEU A 96 -20.22 -1.03 -36.27
N ILE A 97 -20.37 0.16 -35.69
CA ILE A 97 -19.28 0.80 -34.93
C ILE A 97 -18.87 -0.08 -33.72
N ASP A 98 -19.83 -0.66 -33.01
CA ASP A 98 -19.56 -1.56 -31.90
C ASP A 98 -18.85 -2.84 -32.40
N ALA A 99 -19.31 -3.47 -33.48
CA ALA A 99 -18.64 -4.65 -34.04
C ALA A 99 -17.20 -4.33 -34.51
N LEU A 100 -16.96 -3.16 -35.09
CA LEU A 100 -15.63 -2.68 -35.48
C LEU A 100 -14.75 -2.43 -34.27
N TYR A 101 -15.28 -1.90 -33.17
CA TYR A 101 -14.58 -1.73 -31.91
C TYR A 101 -14.15 -3.09 -31.31
N GLN A 102 -15.06 -4.08 -31.33
CA GLN A 102 -14.76 -5.42 -30.81
C GLN A 102 -13.71 -6.16 -31.66
N THR A 103 -13.67 -5.89 -32.94
CA THR A 103 -12.68 -6.48 -33.89
C THR A 103 -11.38 -5.67 -33.98
N ASP A 104 -11.20 -4.64 -33.15
CA ASP A 104 -10.03 -3.74 -33.13
C ASP A 104 -9.81 -2.92 -34.41
N ASN A 105 -10.84 -2.80 -35.27
CA ASN A 105 -10.78 -1.96 -36.45
C ASN A 105 -11.16 -0.49 -36.13
N LEU A 106 -10.32 0.12 -35.25
CA LEU A 106 -10.61 1.44 -34.68
C LEU A 106 -10.61 2.57 -35.74
N LYS A 107 -9.86 2.41 -36.83
CA LYS A 107 -9.80 3.41 -37.90
C LYS A 107 -11.16 3.55 -38.60
N GLU A 108 -11.70 2.45 -39.09
CA GLU A 108 -13.00 2.44 -39.75
C GLU A 108 -14.13 2.82 -38.78
N ALA A 109 -14.04 2.37 -37.49
CA ALA A 109 -15.01 2.75 -36.48
C ALA A 109 -15.11 4.27 -36.31
N LYS A 110 -13.97 5.00 -36.33
CA LYS A 110 -13.97 6.47 -36.27
C LYS A 110 -14.58 7.13 -37.50
N GLU A 111 -14.33 6.60 -38.67
CA GLU A 111 -14.97 7.11 -39.91
C GLU A 111 -16.49 7.02 -39.81
N TRP A 112 -17.00 5.90 -39.29
CA TRP A 112 -18.45 5.73 -39.09
C TRP A 112 -18.99 6.55 -37.91
N ILE A 113 -18.21 6.85 -36.88
CA ILE A 113 -18.59 7.79 -35.81
C ILE A 113 -18.83 9.19 -36.39
N GLU A 114 -17.95 9.68 -37.27
CA GLU A 114 -18.12 10.99 -37.95
C GLU A 114 -19.42 11.05 -38.72
N VAL A 115 -19.77 9.96 -39.41
CA VAL A 115 -21.07 9.86 -40.14
C VAL A 115 -22.23 9.91 -39.12
N GLY A 116 -22.17 9.17 -38.04
CA GLY A 116 -23.19 9.14 -37.00
C GLY A 116 -23.38 10.48 -36.30
N GLU A 117 -22.28 11.19 -36.00
CA GLU A 117 -22.31 12.54 -35.42
C GLU A 117 -22.96 13.54 -36.41
N LYS A 118 -22.61 13.48 -37.71
CA LYS A 118 -23.14 14.37 -38.73
C LYS A 118 -24.64 14.17 -39.00
N GLU A 119 -25.07 12.91 -38.94
CA GLU A 119 -26.48 12.55 -39.22
C GLU A 119 -27.34 12.48 -37.94
N GLU A 120 -26.75 12.80 -36.77
CA GLU A 120 -27.41 12.75 -35.46
C GLU A 120 -28.07 11.39 -35.15
N ILE A 121 -27.44 10.29 -35.58
CA ILE A 121 -27.93 8.92 -35.33
C ILE A 121 -27.60 8.50 -33.92
N GLN A 122 -28.60 8.26 -33.08
CA GLN A 122 -28.45 7.80 -31.68
C GLN A 122 -27.29 8.51 -30.97
N PRO A 123 -27.30 9.84 -30.80
CA PRO A 123 -26.13 10.63 -30.44
C PRO A 123 -25.50 10.22 -29.10
N ALA A 124 -26.27 9.75 -28.13
CA ALA A 124 -25.75 9.26 -26.87
C ALA A 124 -24.89 7.99 -27.04
N ARG A 125 -25.38 7.02 -27.82
CA ARG A 125 -24.64 5.78 -28.08
C ARG A 125 -23.40 6.04 -28.94
N ILE A 126 -23.47 6.94 -29.92
CA ILE A 126 -22.30 7.36 -30.70
C ILE A 126 -21.22 7.98 -29.81
N GLN A 127 -21.58 8.88 -28.89
CA GLN A 127 -20.62 9.48 -27.96
C GLN A 127 -20.03 8.44 -27.00
N PHE A 128 -20.83 7.47 -26.57
CA PHE A 128 -20.35 6.39 -25.72
C PHE A 128 -19.31 5.51 -26.44
N LEU A 129 -19.61 5.07 -27.67
CA LEU A 129 -18.68 4.28 -28.50
C LEU A 129 -17.41 5.07 -28.82
N LYS A 130 -17.53 6.37 -29.10
CA LYS A 130 -16.39 7.28 -29.25
C LYS A 130 -15.49 7.27 -28.01
N GLY A 131 -16.08 7.35 -26.83
CA GLY A 131 -15.37 7.26 -25.57
C GLY A 131 -14.62 5.93 -25.40
N LEU A 132 -15.24 4.79 -25.76
CA LEU A 132 -14.60 3.48 -25.73
C LEU A 132 -13.39 3.41 -26.66
N ILE A 133 -13.52 3.90 -27.90
CA ILE A 133 -12.44 3.93 -28.90
C ILE A 133 -11.29 4.82 -28.41
N LEU A 134 -11.58 6.02 -27.91
CA LEU A 134 -10.58 6.94 -27.35
C LEU A 134 -9.84 6.33 -26.15
N SER A 135 -10.56 5.63 -25.28
CA SER A 135 -9.95 4.89 -24.17
C SER A 135 -8.98 3.81 -24.64
N LYS A 136 -9.34 3.09 -25.71
CA LYS A 136 -8.50 2.03 -26.29
C LYS A 136 -7.25 2.62 -26.99
N GLU A 137 -7.36 3.83 -27.55
CA GLU A 137 -6.23 4.59 -28.08
C GLU A 137 -5.34 5.25 -27.02
N GLY A 138 -5.69 5.13 -25.73
CA GLY A 138 -4.95 5.77 -24.62
C GLY A 138 -5.26 7.26 -24.44
N LYS A 139 -6.26 7.81 -25.14
CA LYS A 139 -6.70 9.20 -25.03
C LYS A 139 -7.75 9.36 -23.92
N TYR A 140 -7.33 9.08 -22.69
CA TYR A 140 -8.25 8.90 -21.56
C TYR A 140 -9.06 10.15 -21.22
N MET A 141 -8.48 11.36 -21.29
CA MET A 141 -9.22 12.59 -20.99
C MET A 141 -10.24 12.97 -22.06
N GLU A 142 -9.93 12.67 -23.33
CA GLU A 142 -10.90 12.85 -24.43
C GLU A 142 -12.05 11.83 -24.29
N ALA A 143 -11.74 10.60 -23.88
CA ALA A 143 -12.74 9.57 -23.60
C ALA A 143 -13.68 10.00 -22.46
N VAL A 144 -13.16 10.57 -21.38
CA VAL A 144 -13.99 11.14 -20.28
C VAL A 144 -14.97 12.16 -20.81
N THR A 145 -14.52 13.08 -21.69
CA THR A 145 -15.39 14.10 -22.29
C THR A 145 -16.51 13.47 -23.15
N ALA A 146 -16.19 12.44 -23.93
CA ALA A 146 -17.16 11.73 -24.74
C ALA A 146 -18.21 10.98 -23.88
N PHE A 147 -17.79 10.31 -22.80
CA PHE A 147 -18.72 9.64 -21.89
C PHE A 147 -19.60 10.63 -21.11
N GLU A 148 -19.07 11.78 -20.68
CA GLU A 148 -19.87 12.84 -20.05
C GLU A 148 -20.94 13.36 -21.02
N LYS A 149 -20.58 13.52 -22.29
CA LYS A 149 -21.54 13.93 -23.32
C LYS A 149 -22.61 12.86 -23.56
N ALA A 150 -22.24 11.57 -23.62
CA ALA A 150 -23.18 10.46 -23.71
C ALA A 150 -24.19 10.48 -22.56
N LYS A 151 -23.72 10.62 -21.34
CA LYS A 151 -24.55 10.72 -20.12
C LYS A 151 -25.49 11.94 -20.14
N SER A 152 -25.03 13.07 -20.67
CA SER A 152 -25.86 14.27 -20.77
C SER A 152 -26.96 14.16 -21.81
N LEU A 153 -26.73 13.40 -22.88
CA LEU A 153 -27.69 13.16 -23.96
C LEU A 153 -28.73 12.09 -23.58
N ASP A 154 -28.31 11.10 -22.79
CA ASP A 154 -29.20 10.05 -22.28
C ASP A 154 -28.87 9.71 -20.82
N PRO A 155 -29.68 10.21 -19.86
CA PRO A 155 -29.47 9.92 -18.44
C PRO A 155 -29.58 8.43 -18.06
N SER A 156 -30.22 7.59 -18.87
CA SER A 156 -30.29 6.14 -18.63
C SER A 156 -28.91 5.47 -18.73
N MET A 157 -27.98 6.08 -19.46
CA MET A 157 -26.60 5.63 -19.60
C MET A 157 -25.70 6.09 -18.44
N ALA A 158 -26.24 6.80 -17.42
CA ALA A 158 -25.43 7.44 -16.40
C ALA A 158 -24.53 6.44 -15.66
N GLN A 159 -25.04 5.28 -15.25
CA GLN A 159 -24.28 4.31 -14.49
C GLN A 159 -23.11 3.71 -15.29
N VAL A 160 -23.39 3.31 -16.54
CA VAL A 160 -22.34 2.74 -17.41
C VAL A 160 -21.31 3.81 -17.81
N ALA A 161 -21.73 5.04 -18.06
CA ALA A 161 -20.83 6.14 -18.38
C ALA A 161 -19.92 6.49 -17.17
N GLU A 162 -20.47 6.59 -15.95
CA GLU A 162 -19.67 6.84 -14.73
C GLU A 162 -18.63 5.74 -14.51
N PHE A 163 -18.98 4.47 -14.74
CA PHE A 163 -18.04 3.36 -14.65
C PHE A 163 -16.89 3.50 -15.66
N GLN A 164 -17.19 3.83 -16.92
CA GLN A 164 -16.18 4.00 -17.95
C GLN A 164 -15.30 5.25 -17.70
N ILE A 165 -15.90 6.34 -17.22
CA ILE A 165 -15.17 7.55 -16.79
C ILE A 165 -14.18 7.19 -15.68
N ALA A 166 -14.63 6.42 -14.65
CA ALA A 166 -13.77 5.98 -13.57
C ALA A 166 -12.60 5.13 -14.08
N GLY A 167 -12.86 4.21 -15.01
CA GLY A 167 -11.83 3.41 -15.67
C GLY A 167 -10.80 4.26 -16.43
N ALA A 168 -11.26 5.22 -17.24
CA ALA A 168 -10.41 6.15 -17.98
C ALA A 168 -9.55 7.01 -17.04
N LEU A 169 -10.14 7.58 -15.99
CA LEU A 169 -9.42 8.36 -14.97
C LEU A 169 -8.37 7.50 -14.20
N THR A 170 -8.67 6.23 -13.98
CA THR A 170 -7.71 5.29 -13.37
C THR A 170 -6.48 5.10 -14.25
N LYS A 171 -6.69 4.92 -15.55
CA LYS A 171 -5.61 4.79 -16.54
C LYS A 171 -4.80 6.08 -16.69
N GLU A 172 -5.43 7.23 -16.58
CA GLU A 172 -4.78 8.55 -16.57
C GLU A 172 -3.97 8.80 -15.28
N GLY A 173 -4.20 8.00 -14.22
CA GLY A 173 -3.55 8.17 -12.92
C GLY A 173 -4.25 9.19 -12.00
N LYS A 174 -5.45 9.65 -12.33
CA LYS A 174 -6.28 10.56 -11.52
C LYS A 174 -7.10 9.77 -10.49
N LEU A 175 -6.38 9.06 -9.59
CA LEU A 175 -6.98 8.05 -8.71
C LEU A 175 -8.09 8.59 -7.80
N LYS A 176 -7.94 9.79 -7.22
CA LYS A 176 -8.96 10.38 -6.34
C LYS A 176 -10.26 10.71 -7.09
N GLU A 177 -10.14 11.21 -8.33
CA GLU A 177 -11.29 11.46 -9.20
C GLU A 177 -11.94 10.15 -9.62
N ALA A 178 -11.13 9.14 -10.00
CA ALA A 178 -11.62 7.80 -10.33
C ALA A 178 -12.41 7.17 -9.18
N GLN A 179 -11.90 7.23 -7.95
CA GLN A 179 -12.59 6.74 -6.76
C GLN A 179 -13.96 7.39 -6.58
N LYS A 180 -14.04 8.71 -6.78
CA LYS A 180 -15.29 9.46 -6.69
C LYS A 180 -16.31 9.01 -7.74
N ARG A 181 -15.85 8.70 -8.97
CA ARG A 181 -16.70 8.21 -10.05
C ARG A 181 -17.18 6.76 -9.81
N PHE A 182 -16.33 5.87 -9.28
CA PHE A 182 -16.77 4.54 -8.87
C PHE A 182 -17.83 4.60 -7.76
N LYS A 183 -17.68 5.49 -6.77
CA LYS A 183 -18.72 5.73 -5.75
C LYS A 183 -20.01 6.23 -6.38
N SER A 184 -19.95 7.12 -7.37
CA SER A 184 -21.13 7.57 -8.12
C SER A 184 -21.83 6.41 -8.85
N THR A 185 -21.07 5.52 -9.50
CA THR A 185 -21.61 4.30 -10.14
C THR A 185 -22.39 3.43 -9.15
N ILE A 186 -21.85 3.24 -7.93
CA ILE A 186 -22.48 2.43 -6.88
C ILE A 186 -23.78 3.09 -6.39
N THR A 187 -23.80 4.42 -6.26
CA THR A 187 -24.94 5.16 -5.70
C THR A 187 -26.09 5.32 -6.69
N LEU A 188 -25.83 5.31 -8.00
CA LEU A 188 -26.85 5.43 -9.03
C LEU A 188 -27.81 4.23 -9.04
N ASP A 189 -27.29 3.03 -8.97
CA ASP A 189 -28.06 1.81 -8.74
C ASP A 189 -27.21 0.76 -8.05
N PRO A 190 -27.36 0.56 -6.72
CA PRO A 190 -26.55 -0.36 -5.94
C PRO A 190 -26.86 -1.84 -6.16
N THR A 191 -27.93 -2.17 -6.91
CA THR A 191 -28.40 -3.55 -7.09
C THR A 191 -27.80 -4.24 -8.31
N THR A 192 -27.14 -3.50 -9.19
CA THR A 192 -26.58 -4.01 -10.44
C THR A 192 -25.23 -4.73 -10.25
N ASP A 193 -24.92 -5.66 -11.15
CA ASP A 193 -23.60 -6.27 -11.24
C ASP A 193 -22.50 -5.20 -11.42
N MET A 194 -22.81 -4.15 -12.18
CA MET A 194 -21.90 -3.02 -12.39
C MET A 194 -21.55 -2.30 -11.08
N ALA A 195 -22.50 -2.13 -10.17
CA ALA A 195 -22.24 -1.58 -8.84
C ALA A 195 -21.35 -2.51 -8.01
N THR A 196 -21.49 -3.82 -8.17
CA THR A 196 -20.62 -4.81 -7.52
C THR A 196 -19.19 -4.71 -8.04
N TYR A 197 -18.99 -4.67 -9.35
CA TYR A 197 -17.66 -4.42 -9.95
C TYR A 197 -17.09 -3.06 -9.52
N ALA A 198 -17.90 -2.01 -9.53
CA ALA A 198 -17.47 -0.69 -9.10
C ALA A 198 -16.99 -0.65 -7.64
N LYS A 199 -17.60 -1.45 -6.73
CA LYS A 199 -17.13 -1.62 -5.34
C LYS A 199 -15.74 -2.22 -5.28
N ASP A 200 -15.48 -3.26 -6.05
CA ASP A 200 -14.17 -3.92 -6.07
C ASP A 200 -13.09 -2.98 -6.60
N TYR A 201 -13.40 -2.27 -7.70
CA TYR A 201 -12.48 -1.25 -8.25
C TYR A 201 -12.28 -0.07 -7.29
N GLU A 202 -13.33 0.42 -6.63
CA GLU A 202 -13.23 1.50 -5.64
C GLU A 202 -12.29 1.10 -4.49
N LYS A 203 -12.44 -0.12 -3.98
CA LYS A 203 -11.56 -0.67 -2.94
C LYS A 203 -10.11 -0.75 -3.41
N MET A 204 -9.87 -1.30 -4.61
CA MET A 204 -8.51 -1.37 -5.19
C MET A 204 -7.88 0.02 -5.37
N ILE A 205 -8.67 1.00 -5.83
CA ILE A 205 -8.22 2.38 -5.99
C ILE A 205 -7.95 3.03 -4.64
N ALA A 206 -8.80 2.82 -3.63
CA ALA A 206 -8.57 3.32 -2.26
C ALA A 206 -7.26 2.77 -1.68
N GLU A 207 -7.00 1.47 -1.82
CA GLU A 207 -5.75 0.84 -1.39
C GLU A 207 -4.53 1.40 -2.16
N LYS A 208 -4.69 1.68 -3.46
CA LYS A 208 -3.64 2.29 -4.27
C LYS A 208 -3.35 3.73 -3.85
N ILE A 209 -4.38 4.55 -3.60
CA ILE A 209 -4.24 5.92 -3.08
C ILE A 209 -3.49 5.90 -1.75
N GLU A 210 -3.84 4.99 -0.83
CA GLU A 210 -3.18 4.87 0.47
C GLU A 210 -1.72 4.45 0.31
N ARG A 211 -1.42 3.50 -0.57
CA ARG A 211 -0.04 3.06 -0.85
C ARG A 211 0.82 4.15 -1.49
N GLU A 212 0.24 4.98 -2.36
CA GLU A 212 0.92 6.08 -3.06
C GLU A 212 0.84 7.41 -2.31
N ARG A 213 0.38 7.40 -1.05
CA ARG A 213 0.38 8.60 -0.20
C ARG A 213 1.82 9.03 0.06
N PRO A 214 2.20 10.29 -0.29
CA PRO A 214 3.57 10.74 -0.08
C PRO A 214 3.91 10.92 1.40
N TRP A 215 2.98 11.35 2.23
CA TRP A 215 3.15 11.55 3.67
C TRP A 215 2.62 10.37 4.46
N ARG A 216 3.40 9.94 5.45
CA ARG A 216 2.99 9.01 6.50
C ARG A 216 3.36 9.60 7.84
N PHE A 217 2.45 9.58 8.75
CA PHE A 217 2.63 10.13 10.08
C PHE A 217 2.10 9.15 11.12
N SER A 218 2.86 8.94 12.21
CA SER A 218 2.34 8.29 13.40
C SER A 218 2.81 9.01 14.65
N ILE A 219 1.97 9.03 15.66
CA ILE A 219 2.29 9.51 17.00
C ILE A 219 1.77 8.49 18.01
N GLY A 220 2.62 8.10 18.94
CA GLY A 220 2.27 7.19 20.04
C GLY A 220 2.51 7.85 21.39
N LEU A 221 1.57 7.66 22.29
CA LEU A 221 1.70 8.06 23.69
C LEU A 221 1.45 6.83 24.57
N ASN A 222 2.45 6.42 25.32
CA ASN A 222 2.40 5.20 26.11
C ASN A 222 2.80 5.47 27.54
N TYR A 223 2.12 4.80 28.46
CA TYR A 223 2.60 4.58 29.82
C TYR A 223 3.48 3.34 29.83
N LYS A 224 4.61 3.41 30.50
CA LYS A 224 5.56 2.31 30.67
C LYS A 224 5.90 2.13 32.14
N TYR A 225 5.81 0.92 32.64
CA TYR A 225 6.44 0.49 33.88
C TYR A 225 7.78 -0.17 33.58
N ASP A 226 8.80 0.08 34.40
CA ASP A 226 10.16 -0.37 34.21
C ASP A 226 10.73 -0.87 35.55
N SER A 227 11.02 -2.15 35.61
CA SER A 227 11.50 -2.79 36.86
C SER A 227 12.96 -2.51 37.19
N ASN A 228 13.73 -1.89 36.28
CA ASN A 228 15.16 -1.61 36.49
C ASN A 228 15.65 -0.48 35.57
N VAL A 229 15.26 0.75 35.87
CA VAL A 229 15.61 1.95 35.10
C VAL A 229 17.11 2.14 34.94
N VAL A 230 17.85 1.93 36.03
CA VAL A 230 19.31 2.16 36.11
C VAL A 230 20.14 1.02 35.53
N ALA A 231 19.49 -0.03 34.99
CA ALA A 231 20.16 -1.25 34.52
C ALA A 231 21.09 -1.86 35.61
N LYS A 232 20.59 -1.87 36.84
CA LYS A 232 21.28 -2.44 38.03
C LYS A 232 21.73 -3.86 37.72
N GLY A 233 23.04 -4.11 37.84
CA GLY A 233 23.64 -5.42 37.64
C GLY A 233 23.42 -6.36 38.82
N THR A 234 24.32 -7.33 39.01
CA THR A 234 24.32 -8.28 40.11
C THR A 234 25.62 -8.18 40.92
N GLY A 235 25.58 -8.63 42.18
CA GLY A 235 26.74 -8.66 43.10
C GLY A 235 26.76 -7.48 44.06
N PRO A 236 27.71 -7.47 45.01
CA PRO A 236 27.68 -6.60 46.20
C PRO A 236 27.56 -5.10 45.89
N ILE A 237 28.22 -4.63 44.82
CA ILE A 237 28.16 -3.23 44.40
C ILE A 237 26.75 -2.88 43.87
N ALA A 238 26.18 -3.77 43.07
CA ALA A 238 24.84 -3.58 42.54
C ALA A 238 23.76 -3.75 43.63
N ASP A 239 23.97 -4.63 44.59
CA ASP A 239 23.02 -4.87 45.69
C ASP A 239 22.83 -3.64 46.60
N ALA A 240 23.81 -2.74 46.65
CA ALA A 240 23.70 -1.45 47.34
C ALA A 240 22.76 -0.46 46.67
N ILE A 241 22.41 -0.64 45.39
CA ILE A 241 21.47 0.23 44.67
C ILE A 241 20.03 -0.16 45.02
N SER A 242 19.21 0.78 45.47
CA SER A 242 17.80 0.58 45.79
C SER A 242 16.88 1.55 45.06
N GLY A 243 15.58 1.23 44.93
CA GLY A 243 14.60 2.12 44.31
C GLY A 243 14.74 2.27 42.81
N SER A 244 15.29 1.26 42.12
CA SER A 244 15.62 1.31 40.69
C SER A 244 14.44 1.12 39.73
N GLU A 245 13.25 0.77 40.24
CA GLU A 245 12.03 0.62 39.44
C GLU A 245 11.21 1.92 39.38
N ASP A 246 10.63 2.20 38.26
CA ASP A 246 9.73 3.37 38.08
C ASP A 246 8.83 3.24 36.83
N SER A 247 7.99 4.25 36.66
CA SER A 247 7.13 4.42 35.52
C SER A 247 7.54 5.62 34.68
N ALA A 248 7.24 5.57 33.41
CA ALA A 248 7.54 6.62 32.46
C ALA A 248 6.39 6.88 31.49
N ILE A 249 6.36 8.08 30.94
CA ILE A 249 5.58 8.40 29.75
C ILE A 249 6.52 8.37 28.53
N ASN A 250 6.13 7.61 27.52
CA ASN A 250 6.85 7.54 26.25
C ASN A 250 6.05 8.24 25.16
N LEU A 251 6.70 9.19 24.50
CA LEU A 251 6.21 9.81 23.28
C LEU A 251 7.02 9.25 22.10
N SER A 252 6.34 8.73 21.09
CA SER A 252 6.93 8.38 19.80
C SER A 252 6.27 9.14 18.68
N MET A 253 7.06 9.62 17.72
CA MET A 253 6.55 10.28 16.52
C MET A 253 7.36 9.77 15.32
N ARG A 254 6.68 9.47 14.23
CA ARG A 254 7.32 9.14 12.96
C ARG A 254 6.68 9.96 11.85
N ILE A 255 7.53 10.53 11.02
CA ILE A 255 7.14 11.27 9.82
C ILE A 255 7.91 10.65 8.66
N GLY A 256 7.19 10.21 7.63
CA GLY A 256 7.76 9.73 6.39
C GLY A 256 7.27 10.56 5.22
N TYR A 257 8.15 10.87 4.30
CA TYR A 257 7.81 11.49 3.03
C TYR A 257 8.46 10.72 1.89
N THR A 258 7.64 10.17 0.99
CA THR A 258 8.11 9.53 -0.24
C THR A 258 7.85 10.49 -1.39
N PHE A 259 8.90 10.85 -2.11
CA PHE A 259 8.77 11.79 -3.23
C PHE A 259 7.85 11.20 -4.31
N PRO A 260 6.89 11.96 -4.85
CA PRO A 260 5.84 11.45 -5.75
C PRO A 260 6.36 10.79 -7.03
N PHE A 261 7.53 11.19 -7.55
CA PHE A 261 8.13 10.53 -8.71
C PHE A 261 8.45 9.05 -8.44
N SER A 262 8.70 8.67 -7.19
CA SER A 262 8.98 7.30 -6.77
C SER A 262 7.84 6.31 -7.07
N PHE A 263 6.62 6.81 -7.27
CA PHE A 263 5.47 5.98 -7.62
C PHE A 263 5.29 5.76 -9.13
N LYS A 264 6.01 6.55 -9.94
CA LYS A 264 5.89 6.56 -11.40
C LYS A 264 7.15 6.09 -12.12
N THR A 265 8.26 6.04 -11.40
CA THR A 265 9.58 5.67 -11.93
C THR A 265 10.19 4.54 -11.09
N PRO A 266 11.18 3.80 -11.61
CA PRO A 266 11.92 2.83 -10.79
C PRO A 266 12.79 3.48 -9.71
N TYR A 267 13.08 4.78 -9.82
CA TYR A 267 13.81 5.52 -8.79
C TYR A 267 12.90 5.80 -7.61
N ASN A 268 13.40 5.57 -6.41
CA ASN A 268 12.71 5.97 -5.19
C ASN A 268 13.59 6.88 -4.34
N LEU A 269 12.94 7.81 -3.67
CA LEU A 269 13.56 8.66 -2.66
C LEU A 269 12.55 8.86 -1.54
N SER A 270 12.96 8.56 -0.32
CA SER A 270 12.14 8.87 0.85
C SER A 270 12.97 9.50 1.96
N PHE A 271 12.31 10.35 2.72
CA PHE A 271 12.81 10.93 3.96
C PHE A 271 12.01 10.37 5.11
N GLN A 272 12.69 10.02 6.21
CA GLN A 272 12.05 9.58 7.43
C GLN A 272 12.65 10.31 8.62
N TYR A 273 11.78 10.75 9.52
CA TYR A 273 12.14 11.28 10.82
C TYR A 273 11.42 10.50 11.89
N SER A 274 12.13 10.10 12.93
CA SER A 274 11.55 9.46 14.11
C SER A 274 12.05 10.17 15.36
N LEU A 275 11.13 10.53 16.22
CA LEU A 275 11.39 11.02 17.58
C LEU A 275 10.90 9.94 18.53
N PHE A 276 11.73 9.60 19.49
CA PHE A 276 11.37 8.84 20.67
C PHE A 276 11.80 9.63 21.91
N ALA A 277 10.90 9.84 22.84
CA ALA A 277 11.19 10.55 24.07
C ALA A 277 10.58 9.78 25.25
N GLU A 278 11.37 9.62 26.30
CA GLU A 278 10.99 8.91 27.50
C GLU A 278 11.21 9.79 28.71
N LYS A 279 10.18 9.91 29.53
CA LYS A 279 10.22 10.73 30.74
C LYS A 279 9.73 9.91 31.92
N TYR A 280 10.65 9.60 32.82
CA TYR A 280 10.38 8.97 34.12
C TYR A 280 9.73 9.95 35.07
N PHE A 281 8.90 9.43 35.98
CA PHE A 281 8.39 10.23 37.07
C PHE A 281 9.51 10.53 38.08
N PRO A 282 9.49 11.67 38.77
CA PRO A 282 10.49 12.00 39.75
C PRO A 282 10.47 11.00 40.95
N LYS A 283 11.48 10.14 41.03
CA LYS A 283 11.66 9.17 42.12
C LYS A 283 13.12 9.12 42.50
N GLN A 284 13.41 9.17 43.78
CA GLN A 284 14.76 9.03 44.32
C GLN A 284 15.17 7.56 44.32
N TYR A 285 16.44 7.30 44.08
CA TYR A 285 17.07 6.01 44.21
C TYR A 285 18.43 6.17 44.89
N GLU A 286 18.89 5.15 45.61
CA GLU A 286 20.21 5.13 46.26
C GLU A 286 21.23 4.53 45.30
N ARG A 287 22.33 5.25 45.05
CA ARG A 287 23.47 4.79 44.26
C ARG A 287 24.38 3.89 45.11
N ALA A 288 25.28 3.14 44.47
CA ALA A 288 26.20 2.22 45.11
C ALA A 288 27.17 2.90 46.08
N ASP A 289 27.44 4.19 45.97
CA ASP A 289 28.26 5.01 46.87
C ASP A 289 27.45 5.63 48.02
N GLY A 290 26.18 5.29 48.15
CA GLY A 290 25.28 5.82 49.19
C GLY A 290 24.71 7.22 48.84
N THR A 291 25.04 7.82 47.71
CA THR A 291 24.46 9.08 47.32
C THR A 291 23.05 8.88 46.74
N ILE A 292 22.21 9.92 46.85
CA ILE A 292 20.84 9.89 46.35
C ILE A 292 20.80 10.49 44.94
N GLY A 293 20.31 9.70 43.97
CA GLY A 293 20.00 10.15 42.63
C GLY A 293 18.51 10.28 42.41
N ASN A 294 18.13 10.79 41.23
CA ASN A 294 16.75 10.88 40.80
C ASN A 294 16.57 10.17 39.45
N LEU A 295 15.57 9.30 39.33
CA LEU A 295 15.36 8.49 38.12
C LEU A 295 15.05 9.34 36.87
N ASN A 296 14.65 10.60 37.01
CA ASN A 296 14.51 11.50 35.89
C ASN A 296 15.84 11.86 35.19
N GLU A 297 17.00 11.55 35.79
CA GLU A 297 18.31 11.65 35.12
C GLU A 297 18.38 10.74 33.88
N TYR A 298 17.60 9.67 33.86
CA TYR A 298 17.50 8.71 32.74
C TYR A 298 16.48 9.12 31.68
N ASN A 299 15.82 10.27 31.81
CA ASN A 299 15.00 10.82 30.76
C ASN A 299 15.83 10.99 29.50
N ASN A 300 15.33 10.47 28.40
CA ASN A 300 16.07 10.49 27.15
C ASN A 300 15.19 10.91 25.96
N MET A 301 15.86 11.40 24.95
CA MET A 301 15.23 11.73 23.66
C MET A 301 16.16 11.28 22.55
N SER A 302 15.60 10.54 21.61
CA SER A 302 16.30 10.06 20.41
C SER A 302 15.63 10.64 19.17
N ASN A 303 16.42 11.26 18.31
CA ASN A 303 16.01 11.79 17.02
C ASN A 303 16.74 10.99 15.94
N VAL A 304 16.00 10.44 14.99
CA VAL A 304 16.53 9.66 13.88
C VAL A 304 16.07 10.28 12.57
N PHE A 305 17.03 10.73 11.76
CA PHE A 305 16.80 11.26 10.43
C PHE A 305 17.35 10.26 9.42
N SER A 306 16.57 9.91 8.39
CA SER A 306 17.00 9.01 7.33
C SER A 306 16.62 9.56 5.97
N LEU A 307 17.59 9.59 5.06
CA LEU A 307 17.37 9.83 3.63
C LEU A 307 17.65 8.51 2.90
N ILE A 308 16.68 8.05 2.12
CA ILE A 308 16.70 6.70 1.53
C ILE A 308 16.52 6.80 0.01
N PRO A 309 17.60 7.07 -0.75
CA PRO A 309 17.57 6.89 -2.18
C PRO A 309 17.60 5.41 -2.55
N GLY A 310 17.01 5.06 -3.68
CA GLY A 310 17.01 3.69 -4.14
C GLY A 310 16.51 3.52 -5.57
N TYR A 311 16.54 2.28 -6.01
CA TYR A 311 16.07 1.86 -7.33
C TYR A 311 15.30 0.56 -7.21
N ASN A 312 14.11 0.51 -7.82
CA ASN A 312 13.25 -0.67 -7.86
C ASN A 312 13.39 -1.34 -9.24
N PHE A 313 13.82 -2.57 -9.23
CA PHE A 313 13.76 -3.47 -10.37
C PHE A 313 12.47 -4.32 -10.29
N GLU A 314 12.19 -5.11 -11.29
CA GLU A 314 10.96 -5.93 -11.33
C GLU A 314 10.84 -6.89 -10.12
N LYS A 315 11.92 -7.58 -9.76
CA LYS A 315 11.94 -8.62 -8.71
C LYS A 315 12.85 -8.29 -7.52
N TRP A 316 13.58 -7.21 -7.57
CA TRP A 316 14.48 -6.79 -6.50
C TRP A 316 14.58 -5.27 -6.42
N SER A 317 15.06 -4.77 -5.31
CA SER A 317 15.29 -3.34 -5.09
C SER A 317 16.62 -3.12 -4.40
N LEU A 318 17.24 -1.99 -4.68
CA LEU A 318 18.45 -1.53 -4.02
C LEU A 318 18.17 -0.18 -3.37
N SER A 319 18.56 -0.01 -2.12
CA SER A 319 18.42 1.25 -1.39
C SER A 319 19.69 1.57 -0.61
N PHE A 320 19.91 2.85 -0.34
CA PHE A 320 21.09 3.37 0.36
C PHE A 320 20.64 4.27 1.53
N PRO A 321 20.05 3.72 2.60
CA PRO A 321 19.67 4.50 3.77
C PRO A 321 20.86 5.22 4.38
N MET A 322 20.84 6.54 4.38
CA MET A 322 21.76 7.42 5.10
C MET A 322 21.05 7.87 6.36
N THR A 323 21.60 7.53 7.52
CA THR A 323 20.94 7.75 8.80
C THR A 323 21.80 8.62 9.70
N TYR A 324 21.19 9.62 10.33
CA TYR A 324 21.75 10.41 11.41
C TYR A 324 20.89 10.23 12.65
N ILE A 325 21.53 9.85 13.76
CA ILE A 325 20.90 9.66 15.08
C ILE A 325 21.48 10.69 16.03
N TYR A 326 20.61 11.37 16.76
CA TYR A 326 20.97 12.28 17.82
C TYR A 326 20.25 11.89 19.12
N ASN A 327 21.01 11.49 20.12
CA ASN A 327 20.49 11.12 21.42
C ASN A 327 20.90 12.17 22.47
N SER A 328 19.95 12.51 23.34
CA SER A 328 20.16 13.37 24.49
C SER A 328 19.65 12.71 25.77
N LEU A 329 20.31 13.00 26.91
CA LEU A 329 19.93 12.58 28.25
C LEU A 329 19.66 13.82 29.11
N GLN A 330 18.78 13.71 30.11
CA GLN A 330 18.51 14.83 30.99
C GLN A 330 19.69 15.12 31.93
N GLY A 331 20.32 14.09 32.51
CA GLY A 331 21.37 14.24 33.50
C GLY A 331 20.89 14.89 34.82
N ASP A 332 21.79 15.00 35.79
CA ASP A 332 21.47 15.63 37.08
C ASP A 332 21.39 17.17 36.97
N LYS A 333 20.43 17.77 37.67
CA LYS A 333 20.16 19.21 37.64
C LYS A 333 21.27 20.06 38.27
N GLY A 334 22.29 19.44 38.92
CA GLY A 334 23.32 20.14 39.64
C GLY A 334 24.27 20.99 38.79
N ASN A 335 24.41 20.70 37.48
CA ASN A 335 25.34 21.37 36.60
C ASN A 335 24.73 21.63 35.21
N SER A 336 23.68 22.44 35.14
CA SER A 336 23.39 23.05 33.86
C SER A 336 24.53 24.02 33.53
N PHE A 337 25.31 23.68 32.51
CA PHE A 337 26.41 24.50 31.98
C PHE A 337 25.96 25.92 31.54
N LEU A 338 24.67 26.19 31.53
CA LEU A 338 24.04 27.44 31.12
C LEU A 338 23.14 28.09 32.19
N GLY A 339 23.15 27.65 33.44
CA GLY A 339 22.61 28.41 34.60
C GLY A 339 21.12 28.70 34.59
N GLU A 340 20.32 28.12 33.70
CA GLU A 340 18.88 28.37 33.61
C GLU A 340 18.05 27.16 34.07
N PRO A 341 17.07 27.35 34.94
CA PRO A 341 16.19 26.26 35.33
C PRO A 341 15.06 26.05 34.32
N THR A 342 14.88 24.81 33.93
CA THR A 342 13.57 24.23 33.68
C THR A 342 12.83 24.63 32.40
N THR A 343 13.20 24.02 31.31
CA THR A 343 12.19 23.63 30.33
C THR A 343 11.89 22.14 30.48
N TRP A 344 10.71 21.71 30.04
CA TRP A 344 10.19 20.34 30.14
C TRP A 344 11.15 19.25 29.59
N TRP A 345 12.18 19.65 28.86
CA TRP A 345 13.13 18.84 28.09
C TRP A 345 14.58 19.34 28.22
N ASN A 346 15.06 19.65 29.42
CA ASN A 346 16.50 19.93 29.63
C ASN A 346 17.32 18.67 29.46
N THR A 347 17.60 18.29 28.21
CA THR A 347 18.48 17.17 27.90
C THR A 347 19.79 17.71 27.34
N THR A 348 20.91 17.10 27.79
CA THR A 348 22.22 17.37 27.22
C THR A 348 22.52 16.37 26.11
N ARG A 349 23.33 16.80 25.17
CA ARG A 349 23.81 15.96 24.07
C ARG A 349 24.55 14.76 24.65
N TYR A 350 24.16 13.57 24.25
CA TYR A 350 24.75 12.32 24.75
C TYR A 350 25.50 11.58 23.65
N MET A 351 24.90 11.34 22.50
CA MET A 351 25.49 10.57 21.42
C MET A 351 24.96 11.05 20.05
N GLU A 352 25.88 11.08 19.09
CA GLU A 352 25.57 11.18 17.67
C GLU A 352 26.04 9.94 16.94
N GLN A 353 25.28 9.53 15.94
CA GLN A 353 25.69 8.48 15.02
C GLN A 353 25.28 8.88 13.60
N TYR A 354 26.19 8.67 12.67
CA TYR A 354 25.87 8.79 11.25
C TYR A 354 26.41 7.59 10.49
N GLY A 355 25.64 7.12 9.51
CA GLY A 355 26.00 5.93 8.78
C GLY A 355 25.21 5.74 7.49
N ILE A 356 25.67 4.78 6.73
CA ILE A 356 25.02 4.33 5.51
C ILE A 356 24.87 2.81 5.55
N THR A 357 23.71 2.32 5.06
CA THR A 357 23.39 0.88 5.08
C THR A 357 22.84 0.45 3.71
N PRO A 358 23.68 0.29 2.66
CA PRO A 358 23.25 -0.31 1.41
C PRO A 358 22.47 -1.60 1.66
N THR A 359 21.30 -1.69 1.06
CA THR A 359 20.36 -2.79 1.29
C THR A 359 19.77 -3.25 -0.03
N ALA A 360 19.91 -4.54 -0.34
CA ALA A 360 19.26 -5.20 -1.45
C ALA A 360 18.10 -6.07 -0.92
N ARG A 361 16.93 -5.94 -1.54
CA ARG A 361 15.75 -6.77 -1.26
C ARG A 361 15.31 -7.48 -2.53
N PHE A 362 14.90 -8.72 -2.41
CA PHE A 362 14.48 -9.56 -3.53
C PHE A 362 13.31 -10.45 -3.16
N MET A 363 12.40 -10.65 -4.11
CA MET A 363 11.30 -11.60 -3.95
C MET A 363 11.83 -13.04 -3.99
N VAL A 364 11.66 -13.78 -2.90
CA VAL A 364 11.97 -15.21 -2.83
C VAL A 364 10.78 -16.03 -3.35
N THR A 365 9.59 -15.65 -2.92
CA THR A 365 8.31 -16.19 -3.39
C THR A 365 7.30 -15.05 -3.53
N LYS A 366 6.08 -15.36 -4.02
CA LYS A 366 4.99 -14.37 -4.06
C LYS A 366 4.69 -13.72 -2.69
N ASN A 367 4.98 -14.43 -1.61
CA ASN A 367 4.65 -14.04 -0.25
C ASN A 367 5.90 -13.87 0.63
N SER A 368 7.10 -13.86 0.08
CA SER A 368 8.30 -13.70 0.89
C SER A 368 9.36 -12.86 0.20
N VAL A 369 10.09 -12.10 1.03
CA VAL A 369 11.17 -11.19 0.62
C VAL A 369 12.44 -11.55 1.38
N GLY A 370 13.54 -11.67 0.65
CA GLY A 370 14.89 -11.75 1.19
C GLY A 370 15.52 -10.36 1.25
N GLU A 371 16.39 -10.15 2.24
CA GLU A 371 17.14 -8.91 2.42
C GLU A 371 18.61 -9.21 2.70
N VAL A 372 19.51 -8.47 2.06
CA VAL A 372 20.94 -8.45 2.38
C VAL A 372 21.35 -7.00 2.57
N SER A 373 22.06 -6.70 3.65
CA SER A 373 22.58 -5.35 3.87
C SER A 373 23.98 -5.36 4.44
N PHE A 374 24.70 -4.26 4.19
CA PHE A 374 25.98 -3.95 4.77
C PHE A 374 25.92 -2.52 5.31
N GLY A 375 26.31 -2.33 6.57
CA GLY A 375 26.27 -1.02 7.23
C GLY A 375 27.64 -0.60 7.71
N ILE A 376 27.91 0.69 7.59
CA ILE A 376 29.02 1.36 8.24
C ILE A 376 28.49 2.61 8.92
N ALA A 377 28.89 2.83 10.17
CA ALA A 377 28.48 4.01 10.93
C ALA A 377 29.58 4.46 11.87
N GLN A 378 29.59 5.74 12.17
CA GLN A 378 30.44 6.33 13.20
C GLN A 378 29.58 6.82 14.35
N LYS A 379 29.98 6.52 15.58
CA LYS A 379 29.40 7.02 16.82
C LYS A 379 30.34 8.03 17.45
N ARG A 380 29.76 9.08 17.99
CA ARG A 380 30.47 10.06 18.82
C ARG A 380 29.69 10.31 20.10
N TYR A 381 30.32 10.10 21.22
CA TYR A 381 29.75 10.35 22.54
C TYR A 381 30.22 11.68 23.10
N PHE A 382 29.40 12.30 23.90
CA PHE A 382 29.65 13.58 24.54
C PHE A 382 29.53 13.42 26.06
N GLU A 383 30.19 14.33 26.78
CA GLU A 383 30.07 14.39 28.23
C GLU A 383 28.64 14.53 28.71
N THR A 384 28.34 13.74 29.74
CA THR A 384 27.18 13.95 30.58
C THR A 384 27.57 13.74 32.02
N LEU A 385 26.72 14.11 32.99
CA LEU A 385 27.00 13.84 34.40
C LEU A 385 27.08 12.33 34.75
N LEU A 386 26.37 11.50 33.98
CA LEU A 386 26.49 10.05 34.06
C LEU A 386 27.80 9.53 33.43
N HIS A 387 28.45 10.36 32.62
CA HIS A 387 29.69 10.05 31.93
C HIS A 387 30.55 11.33 31.81
N PRO A 388 31.21 11.76 32.93
CA PRO A 388 32.02 12.97 32.94
C PRO A 388 33.32 12.82 32.14
N GLU A 389 33.80 13.91 31.56
CA GLU A 389 35.12 14.02 30.94
C GLU A 389 36.21 14.44 31.98
N PRO A 390 37.46 14.19 31.68
CA PRO A 390 37.92 13.48 30.48
C PRO A 390 37.67 11.98 30.62
N PHE A 391 37.10 11.36 29.58
CA PHE A 391 37.08 9.91 29.54
C PHE A 391 38.52 9.39 29.68
N THR A 392 38.75 8.43 30.55
CA THR A 392 40.01 7.67 30.46
C THR A 392 40.09 7.09 29.04
N SER A 393 41.30 6.91 28.53
CA SER A 393 41.51 6.35 27.20
C SER A 393 40.77 5.03 26.99
N ASP A 394 40.54 4.27 28.07
CA ASP A 394 39.86 2.99 28.08
C ASP A 394 38.34 3.09 28.07
N GLU A 395 37.76 4.21 28.51
CA GLU A 395 36.32 4.47 28.61
C GLU A 395 35.74 5.26 27.41
N ASN A 396 36.57 5.67 26.47
CA ASN A 396 36.10 6.40 25.28
C ASN A 396 35.22 5.48 24.42
N ARG A 397 33.96 5.88 24.21
CA ARG A 397 32.93 5.12 23.45
C ARG A 397 32.81 5.54 22.00
N ASN A 398 33.57 6.55 21.55
CA ASN A 398 33.59 6.90 20.14
C ASN A 398 34.03 5.70 19.32
N ALA A 399 33.29 5.38 18.25
CA ALA A 399 33.53 4.11 17.57
C ALA A 399 33.14 4.15 16.09
N THR A 400 33.80 3.30 15.33
CA THR A 400 33.37 2.91 13.99
C THR A 400 32.70 1.54 14.08
N MET A 401 31.47 1.46 13.56
CA MET A 401 30.70 0.23 13.50
C MET A 401 30.64 -0.28 12.07
N MET A 402 30.74 -1.60 11.91
CA MET A 402 30.50 -2.31 10.66
C MET A 402 29.55 -3.47 10.94
N ASN A 403 28.55 -3.64 10.08
CA ASN A 403 27.65 -4.79 10.18
C ASN A 403 27.26 -5.33 8.81
N SER A 404 26.93 -6.62 8.76
CA SER A 404 26.37 -7.29 7.61
C SER A 404 25.14 -8.06 8.07
N SER A 405 24.06 -7.99 7.32
CA SER A 405 22.86 -8.73 7.72
C SER A 405 22.21 -9.49 6.56
N LEU A 406 21.57 -10.61 6.93
CA LEU A 406 20.73 -11.43 6.10
C LEU A 406 19.36 -11.53 6.74
N GLY A 407 18.33 -11.16 6.00
CA GLY A 407 16.94 -11.17 6.46
C GLY A 407 16.03 -11.95 5.54
N TRP A 408 14.96 -12.47 6.11
CA TRP A 408 13.87 -13.10 5.37
C TRP A 408 12.55 -12.75 6.06
N THR A 409 11.55 -12.34 5.26
CA THR A 409 10.22 -11.98 5.74
C THR A 409 9.17 -12.73 4.92
N TYR A 410 8.26 -13.39 5.61
CA TYR A 410 7.12 -14.09 5.02
C TYR A 410 5.81 -13.39 5.40
N PHE A 411 4.97 -13.16 4.40
CA PHE A 411 3.65 -12.54 4.53
C PHE A 411 2.58 -13.61 4.35
N PHE A 412 1.60 -13.66 5.23
CA PHE A 412 0.48 -14.60 5.17
C PHE A 412 -0.84 -13.87 5.46
N LYS A 413 -1.97 -14.55 5.26
CA LYS A 413 -3.31 -13.94 5.41
C LYS A 413 -3.41 -12.60 4.64
N GLU A 414 -3.11 -12.64 3.34
CA GLU A 414 -3.18 -11.47 2.45
C GLU A 414 -2.27 -10.30 2.91
N GLY A 415 -1.15 -10.60 3.53
CA GLY A 415 -0.19 -9.61 4.01
C GLY A 415 -0.51 -9.02 5.40
N LYS A 416 -1.60 -9.43 6.04
CA LYS A 416 -1.96 -8.98 7.40
C LYS A 416 -1.14 -9.65 8.49
N GLY A 417 -0.59 -10.83 8.22
CA GLY A 417 0.32 -11.55 9.08
C GLY A 417 1.75 -11.46 8.56
N ILE A 418 2.71 -11.40 9.49
CA ILE A 418 4.14 -11.26 9.18
C ILE A 418 4.93 -12.23 10.05
N PHE A 419 5.88 -12.95 9.44
CA PHE A 419 6.94 -13.65 10.14
C PHE A 419 8.27 -13.24 9.53
N GLY A 420 9.14 -12.66 10.34
CA GLY A 420 10.45 -12.17 9.92
C GLY A 420 11.59 -12.77 10.73
N LEU A 421 12.68 -13.11 10.06
CA LEU A 421 13.94 -13.53 10.65
C LEU A 421 15.06 -12.65 10.08
N LYS A 422 15.98 -12.21 10.94
CA LYS A 422 17.17 -11.47 10.52
C LYS A 422 18.35 -11.88 11.36
N TYR A 423 19.44 -12.21 10.72
CA TYR A 423 20.75 -12.38 11.32
C TYR A 423 21.63 -11.20 11.00
N THR A 424 22.36 -10.68 11.96
CA THR A 424 23.33 -9.60 11.78
C THR A 424 24.66 -10.01 12.44
N TYR A 425 25.73 -9.89 11.68
CA TYR A 425 27.09 -9.95 12.17
C TYR A 425 27.63 -8.53 12.25
N GLY A 426 28.16 -8.14 13.40
CA GLY A 426 28.66 -6.80 13.66
C GLY A 426 30.04 -6.79 14.29
N LYS A 427 30.76 -5.68 14.07
CA LYS A 427 32.01 -5.31 14.75
C LYS A 427 31.93 -3.84 15.13
N GLU A 428 32.57 -3.49 16.24
CA GLU A 428 32.71 -2.10 16.67
C GLU A 428 34.15 -1.84 17.13
N GLU A 429 34.80 -0.89 16.47
CA GLU A 429 36.13 -0.43 16.87
C GLU A 429 35.98 0.90 17.61
N ALA A 430 36.00 0.83 18.92
CA ALA A 430 35.95 1.98 19.81
C ALA A 430 37.35 2.53 20.09
N ASP A 431 37.43 3.84 20.36
CA ASP A 431 38.68 4.47 20.81
C ASP A 431 39.13 3.92 22.16
N GLY A 432 38.17 3.58 23.03
CA GLY A 432 38.44 2.97 24.35
C GLY A 432 38.39 1.44 24.30
N ARG A 433 39.37 0.80 24.92
CA ARG A 433 39.50 -0.67 24.92
C ARG A 433 38.31 -1.40 25.57
N ASN A 434 37.66 -0.81 26.57
CA ASN A 434 36.52 -1.40 27.26
C ASN A 434 35.27 -1.57 26.38
N TRP A 435 35.18 -0.87 25.21
CA TRP A 435 34.00 -0.77 24.37
C TRP A 435 34.17 -1.36 22.97
N SER A 436 35.39 -1.72 22.59
CA SER A 436 35.61 -2.36 21.28
C SER A 436 35.00 -3.76 21.27
N ILE A 437 34.17 -4.03 20.26
CA ILE A 437 33.52 -5.32 20.04
C ILE A 437 34.25 -6.06 18.93
N ASP A 438 34.78 -7.25 19.25
CA ASP A 438 35.45 -8.13 18.30
C ASP A 438 34.43 -8.72 17.31
N TYR A 439 33.31 -9.23 17.86
CA TYR A 439 32.16 -9.60 17.05
C TYR A 439 30.85 -9.58 17.88
N GLU A 440 29.77 -9.33 17.19
CA GLU A 440 28.40 -9.52 17.66
C GLU A 440 27.63 -10.38 16.66
N ASN A 441 26.99 -11.44 17.14
CA ASN A 441 26.03 -12.23 16.39
C ASN A 441 24.65 -11.92 16.95
N ARG A 442 23.79 -11.31 16.14
CA ARG A 442 22.46 -10.88 16.53
C ARG A 442 21.38 -11.55 15.70
N PHE A 443 20.40 -12.11 16.35
CA PHE A 443 19.24 -12.77 15.75
C PHE A 443 17.98 -12.02 16.12
N ASN A 444 17.26 -11.51 15.13
CA ASN A 444 15.98 -10.87 15.30
C ASN A 444 14.87 -11.76 14.72
N MET A 445 13.82 -11.94 15.48
CA MET A 445 12.58 -12.58 15.06
C MET A 445 11.42 -11.64 15.31
N THR A 446 10.50 -11.55 14.34
CA THR A 446 9.26 -10.78 14.47
C THR A 446 8.10 -11.63 14.00
N PHE A 447 7.04 -11.67 14.78
CA PHE A 447 5.82 -12.38 14.46
C PHE A 447 4.62 -11.48 14.74
N LEU A 448 3.80 -11.24 13.70
CA LEU A 448 2.55 -10.51 13.80
C LEU A 448 1.44 -11.41 13.27
N TYR A 449 0.46 -11.72 14.10
CA TYR A 449 -0.63 -12.62 13.75
C TYR A 449 -2.00 -11.93 13.94
N PRO A 450 -2.81 -11.79 12.87
CA PRO A 450 -4.16 -11.25 12.99
C PRO A 450 -5.09 -12.29 13.65
N LEU A 451 -5.73 -11.91 14.75
CA LEU A 451 -6.62 -12.75 15.55
C LEU A 451 -8.09 -12.65 15.12
N TYR A 452 -8.38 -11.93 14.04
CA TYR A 452 -9.74 -11.64 13.59
C TYR A 452 -10.62 -12.90 13.43
N ASP A 453 -10.04 -13.99 12.92
CA ASP A 453 -10.77 -15.26 12.72
C ASP A 453 -11.28 -15.86 14.03
N PHE A 454 -10.62 -15.60 15.14
CA PHE A 454 -10.94 -16.12 16.48
C PHE A 454 -11.82 -15.16 17.29
N ILE A 455 -11.48 -13.88 17.27
CA ILE A 455 -12.06 -12.88 18.20
C ILE A 455 -13.11 -12.01 17.50
N LYS A 456 -13.16 -12.01 16.15
CA LYS A 456 -14.01 -11.14 15.31
C LYS A 456 -13.82 -9.64 15.61
N LYS A 457 -12.63 -9.28 16.08
CA LYS A 457 -12.18 -7.91 16.34
C LYS A 457 -10.84 -7.68 15.66
N PRO A 458 -10.50 -6.48 15.23
CA PRO A 458 -9.24 -6.17 14.56
C PRO A 458 -8.05 -6.17 15.55
N ILE A 459 -7.87 -7.29 16.24
CA ILE A 459 -6.79 -7.50 17.18
C ILE A 459 -5.69 -8.31 16.51
N LYS A 460 -4.44 -7.88 16.71
CA LYS A 460 -3.24 -8.59 16.29
C LYS A 460 -2.40 -8.97 17.49
N PHE A 461 -1.86 -10.17 17.49
CA PHE A 461 -0.83 -10.58 18.42
C PHE A 461 0.53 -10.24 17.82
N LEU A 462 1.37 -9.57 18.61
CA LEU A 462 2.76 -9.25 18.28
C LEU A 462 3.68 -10.02 19.21
N ALA A 463 4.69 -10.68 18.64
CA ALA A 463 5.82 -11.21 19.40
C ALA A 463 7.11 -10.86 18.70
N SER A 464 8.15 -10.55 19.46
CA SER A 464 9.48 -10.35 18.93
C SER A 464 10.56 -10.90 19.88
N ALA A 465 11.65 -11.34 19.29
CA ALA A 465 12.86 -11.70 20.00
C ALA A 465 14.05 -11.01 19.32
N ASP A 466 14.93 -10.43 20.12
CA ASP A 466 16.24 -9.93 19.70
C ASP A 466 17.27 -10.54 20.62
N ILE A 467 18.12 -11.40 20.07
CA ILE A 467 19.12 -12.17 20.82
C ILE A 467 20.49 -11.82 20.25
N ALA A 468 21.38 -11.32 21.10
CA ALA A 468 22.74 -10.95 20.71
C ALA A 468 23.78 -11.65 21.56
N PHE A 469 24.81 -12.16 20.89
CA PHE A 469 26.01 -12.75 21.52
C PHE A 469 27.19 -11.86 21.16
N THR A 470 27.70 -11.12 22.17
CA THR A 470 28.73 -10.09 21.98
C THR A 470 30.01 -10.50 22.69
N GLN A 471 31.11 -10.51 21.96
CA GLN A 471 32.45 -10.68 22.46
C GLN A 471 33.23 -9.37 22.33
N TYR A 472 33.73 -8.87 23.43
CA TYR A 472 34.60 -7.69 23.44
C TYR A 472 36.02 -8.05 23.02
N LYS A 473 36.72 -7.10 22.40
CA LYS A 473 38.02 -7.32 21.77
C LYS A 473 39.15 -7.44 22.81
N PHE A 474 39.12 -6.58 23.81
CA PHE A 474 40.16 -6.45 24.84
C PHE A 474 39.67 -6.86 26.20
N ASP A 475 40.61 -7.12 27.13
CA ASP A 475 40.26 -7.27 28.54
C ASP A 475 39.79 -5.93 29.11
N ASN A 476 38.77 -5.96 29.94
CA ASN A 476 38.24 -4.77 30.60
C ASN A 476 39.28 -4.22 31.58
N ALA A 477 39.54 -2.91 31.50
CA ALA A 477 40.61 -2.27 32.28
C ALA A 477 40.44 -2.38 33.80
N PHE A 478 39.19 -2.53 34.27
CA PHE A 478 38.91 -2.61 35.73
C PHE A 478 38.84 -4.04 36.25
N PHE A 479 38.52 -5.02 35.41
CA PHE A 479 38.25 -6.40 35.81
C PHE A 479 39.27 -7.38 35.23
N ASP A 480 40.20 -6.93 34.43
CA ASP A 480 41.25 -7.74 33.80
C ASP A 480 40.70 -9.03 33.16
N THR A 481 39.55 -8.92 32.55
CA THR A 481 38.79 -10.03 32.00
C THR A 481 38.08 -9.58 30.73
N LYS A 482 38.16 -10.40 29.68
CA LYS A 482 37.46 -10.15 28.43
C LYS A 482 35.94 -10.25 28.63
N ARG A 483 35.25 -9.15 28.41
CA ARG A 483 33.80 -9.06 28.56
C ARG A 483 33.06 -9.88 27.50
N ARG A 484 32.01 -10.59 27.91
CA ARG A 484 31.08 -11.34 27.07
C ARG A 484 29.67 -11.06 27.54
N ASN A 485 28.80 -10.70 26.58
CA ASN A 485 27.39 -10.48 26.86
C ASN A 485 26.52 -11.39 26.00
N ASP A 486 25.53 -12.03 26.63
CA ASP A 486 24.41 -12.70 25.98
C ASP A 486 23.16 -11.90 26.32
N THR A 487 22.66 -11.13 25.35
CA THR A 487 21.53 -10.22 25.53
C THR A 487 20.27 -10.80 24.93
N TYR A 488 19.18 -10.83 25.67
CA TYR A 488 17.88 -11.33 25.25
C TYR A 488 16.83 -10.25 25.45
N TYR A 489 16.21 -9.79 24.37
CA TYR A 489 15.00 -8.98 24.37
C TYR A 489 13.86 -9.84 23.87
N LEU A 490 12.91 -10.18 24.71
CA LEU A 490 11.75 -10.99 24.38
C LEU A 490 10.51 -10.14 24.64
N SER A 491 9.69 -9.93 23.64
CA SER A 491 8.45 -9.20 23.84
C SER A 491 7.23 -9.89 23.23
N GLY A 492 6.09 -9.69 23.89
CA GLY A 492 4.80 -10.15 23.45
C GLY A 492 3.71 -9.13 23.78
N GLY A 493 2.71 -9.00 22.91
CA GLY A 493 1.68 -8.01 23.14
C GLY A 493 0.54 -8.09 22.12
N PHE A 494 -0.38 -7.15 22.25
CA PHE A 494 -1.55 -7.04 21.42
C PHE A 494 -1.70 -5.63 20.88
N ILE A 495 -2.15 -5.54 19.64
CA ILE A 495 -2.54 -4.31 18.96
C ILE A 495 -4.02 -4.42 18.62
N TYR A 496 -4.83 -3.51 19.13
CA TYR A 496 -6.24 -3.39 18.76
C TYR A 496 -6.38 -2.23 17.77
N GLU A 497 -6.47 -2.56 16.47
CA GLU A 497 -6.56 -1.56 15.40
C GLU A 497 -7.91 -0.85 15.42
N GLY A 498 -7.88 0.48 15.28
CA GLY A 498 -9.09 1.29 15.30
C GLY A 498 -9.89 1.19 16.62
N PHE A 499 -9.23 0.94 17.75
CA PHE A 499 -9.86 0.78 19.07
C PHE A 499 -10.88 1.88 19.38
N MET A 500 -10.57 3.11 19.05
CA MET A 500 -11.44 4.25 19.34
C MET A 500 -12.68 4.30 18.44
N ASP A 501 -12.65 3.73 17.22
CA ASP A 501 -13.85 3.58 16.37
C ASP A 501 -14.91 2.69 17.02
N ASP A 502 -14.49 1.64 17.72
CA ASP A 502 -15.37 0.77 18.48
C ASP A 502 -16.01 1.46 19.69
N LEU A 503 -15.31 2.39 20.34
CA LEU A 503 -15.85 3.15 21.49
C LEU A 503 -16.85 4.23 21.09
N VAL A 504 -16.73 4.77 19.87
CA VAL A 504 -17.60 5.86 19.35
C VAL A 504 -18.85 5.33 18.63
N LYS A 505 -19.11 4.01 18.66
CA LYS A 505 -20.30 3.40 18.06
C LYS A 505 -21.59 4.08 18.53
N GLY A 506 -22.30 4.70 17.60
CA GLY A 506 -23.62 5.32 17.82
C GLY A 506 -23.63 6.85 17.99
N LYS A 507 -22.51 7.54 17.93
CA LYS A 507 -22.41 9.01 17.88
C LYS A 507 -22.04 9.47 16.46
N ASN A 508 -22.34 10.73 16.11
CA ASN A 508 -22.03 11.27 14.78
C ASN A 508 -20.64 10.92 14.30
N LYS A 509 -20.56 10.11 13.24
CA LYS A 509 -19.30 9.66 12.62
C LYS A 509 -18.71 10.73 11.68
N GLU A 510 -18.88 11.99 12.01
CA GLU A 510 -18.43 13.13 11.21
C GLU A 510 -17.64 14.09 12.10
N GLY A 511 -16.62 14.72 11.51
CA GLY A 511 -15.83 15.75 12.14
C GLY A 511 -14.39 15.33 12.44
N PHE A 512 -13.54 16.33 12.69
CA PHE A 512 -12.09 16.18 12.92
C PHE A 512 -11.75 15.20 14.05
N VAL A 513 -12.53 15.23 15.13
CA VAL A 513 -12.30 14.36 16.31
C VAL A 513 -12.55 12.89 15.97
N TYR A 514 -13.57 12.58 15.17
CA TYR A 514 -13.83 11.22 14.72
C TYR A 514 -12.72 10.68 13.80
N GLU A 515 -12.26 11.50 12.85
CA GLU A 515 -11.15 11.12 11.96
C GLU A 515 -9.84 10.88 12.73
N LEU A 516 -9.59 11.66 13.80
CA LEU A 516 -8.46 11.44 14.69
C LEU A 516 -8.55 10.09 15.41
N PHE A 517 -9.71 9.74 15.94
CA PHE A 517 -9.88 8.50 16.71
C PHE A 517 -9.99 7.24 15.86
N LYS A 518 -10.54 7.32 14.67
CA LYS A 518 -10.71 6.20 13.74
C LYS A 518 -9.40 5.47 13.43
N ASN A 519 -8.29 6.21 13.37
CA ASN A 519 -6.96 5.70 13.04
C ASN A 519 -6.08 5.49 14.28
N THR A 520 -6.68 5.38 15.47
CA THR A 520 -5.96 5.19 16.74
C THR A 520 -6.03 3.75 17.19
N ASP A 521 -4.87 3.14 17.35
CA ASP A 521 -4.69 1.78 17.84
C ASP A 521 -4.39 1.80 19.34
N LEU A 522 -4.89 0.81 20.08
CA LEU A 522 -4.44 0.50 21.45
C LEU A 522 -3.35 -0.55 21.38
N VAL A 523 -2.23 -0.28 22.05
CA VAL A 523 -1.09 -1.20 22.12
C VAL A 523 -0.85 -1.58 23.57
N ALA A 524 -0.73 -2.87 23.85
CA ALA A 524 -0.32 -3.40 25.15
C ALA A 524 0.79 -4.42 24.93
N GLN A 525 1.94 -4.24 25.61
CA GLN A 525 3.14 -5.05 25.36
C GLN A 525 3.88 -5.30 26.69
N TYR A 526 4.33 -6.51 26.87
CA TYR A 526 5.30 -6.91 27.88
C TYR A 526 6.64 -7.19 27.21
N THR A 527 7.74 -6.72 27.79
CA THR A 527 9.10 -6.98 27.32
C THR A 527 9.96 -7.44 28.48
N TYR A 528 10.60 -8.58 28.30
CA TYR A 528 11.62 -9.12 29.20
C TYR A 528 12.99 -8.90 28.56
N ILE A 529 13.89 -8.28 29.34
CA ILE A 529 15.27 -8.03 28.95
C ILE A 529 16.18 -8.78 29.94
N ARG A 530 17.09 -9.56 29.39
CA ARG A 530 18.15 -10.23 30.18
C ARG A 530 19.48 -10.00 29.49
N ASP A 531 20.40 -9.32 30.15
CA ASP A 531 21.79 -9.21 29.74
C ASP A 531 22.63 -10.08 30.69
N ARG A 532 23.08 -11.21 30.19
CA ARG A 532 23.98 -12.11 30.91
C ARG A 532 25.41 -11.71 30.60
N CYS A 533 26.16 -11.30 31.63
CA CYS A 533 27.54 -10.90 31.46
C CYS A 533 28.43 -11.67 32.43
N ASN A 534 29.64 -12.03 31.97
CA ASN A 534 30.64 -12.62 32.83
C ASN A 534 31.20 -11.62 33.87
N ILE A 535 31.03 -10.31 33.63
CA ILE A 535 31.34 -9.26 34.61
C ILE A 535 30.03 -8.83 35.28
N LYS A 536 29.92 -9.07 36.59
CA LYS A 536 28.68 -8.99 37.36
C LYS A 536 27.96 -7.64 37.30
N ILE A 537 28.69 -6.54 37.27
CA ILE A 537 28.07 -5.20 37.20
C ILE A 537 27.30 -4.95 35.88
N TYR A 538 27.59 -5.71 34.83
CA TYR A 538 26.89 -5.66 33.57
C TYR A 538 25.86 -6.78 33.39
N ASP A 539 25.69 -7.67 34.39
CA ASP A 539 24.74 -8.79 34.38
C ASP A 539 23.43 -8.33 35.03
N TYR A 540 22.41 -8.02 34.24
CA TYR A 540 21.12 -7.52 34.75
C TYR A 540 19.90 -8.13 34.06
N LYS A 541 18.75 -7.97 34.70
CA LYS A 541 17.43 -8.22 34.13
C LYS A 541 16.56 -6.98 34.26
N ARG A 542 15.58 -6.86 33.35
CA ARG A 542 14.65 -5.75 33.30
C ARG A 542 13.33 -6.23 32.70
N GLU A 543 12.22 -5.78 33.24
CA GLU A 543 10.89 -6.11 32.78
C GLU A 543 10.14 -4.80 32.49
N LEU A 544 9.53 -4.71 31.33
CA LEU A 544 8.80 -3.53 30.89
C LEU A 544 7.36 -3.92 30.60
N ILE A 545 6.42 -3.13 31.09
CA ILE A 545 5.01 -3.20 30.71
C ILE A 545 4.67 -1.87 30.05
N THR A 546 4.22 -1.92 28.80
CA THR A 546 3.87 -0.73 28.03
C THR A 546 2.42 -0.81 27.59
N VAL A 547 1.63 0.24 27.85
CA VAL A 547 0.25 0.36 27.38
C VAL A 547 0.03 1.78 26.87
N GLY A 548 -0.56 1.92 25.72
CA GLY A 548 -0.83 3.23 25.17
C GLY A 548 -1.51 3.23 23.81
N PHE A 549 -1.51 4.38 23.19
CA PHE A 549 -2.21 4.64 21.95
C PHE A 549 -1.24 5.04 20.85
N GLU A 550 -1.46 4.55 19.64
CA GLU A 550 -0.74 4.96 18.44
C GLU A 550 -1.75 5.44 17.39
N TYR A 551 -1.68 6.73 17.05
CA TYR A 551 -2.41 7.32 15.93
C TYR A 551 -1.59 7.22 14.65
N LYS A 552 -2.23 6.82 13.54
CA LYS A 552 -1.62 6.68 12.21
C LYS A 552 -2.41 7.47 11.18
N PHE A 553 -1.69 8.26 10.38
CA PHE A 553 -2.27 9.05 9.30
C PHE A 553 -1.48 8.89 8.00
#